data_a66c7883d4f9fb81520a2aec8b81bf0f
#
_entry.id   a66c7883d4f9fb81520a2aec8b81bf0f
#
_cell.length_a   1.000
_cell.length_b   1.000
_cell.length_c   1.000
_cell.angle_alpha   90.00
_cell.angle_beta   90.00
_cell.angle_gamma   90.00
#
_symmetry.space_group_name_H-M   'P 1'
#
loop_
_entity.id
_entity.type
_entity.pdbx_description
1 polymer ?
#
loop_
_entity_poly.entity_id
_entity_poly.type
_entity_poly.pdbx_seq_one_letter_code
_entity_poly.pdbx_strand_id
1 'polypeptide(L)'
;MKMLDTTLENATGTLENILRQISEQSSRKADYIAPTDQIQVVTRDGNTNIVMEANKGMPTQQFVTNEVAFNQLAANCDLDVRTARRLRDNENYSREFDNLVNKILVNEPKNKMLRTFDGEFPLVRAIVSDKFKTFDNVVY
;
A
#
# COMPACT_ATOMS: atom_id res chain seq x y z
N MET A 1 -16.31 37.97 23.30
CA MET A 1 -16.44 36.52 23.04
C MET A 1 -15.56 36.04 21.88
N LYS A 2 -14.39 36.66 21.76
CA LYS A 2 -13.46 36.31 20.71
C LYS A 2 -12.97 34.88 20.78
N MET A 3 -12.82 34.31 21.99
CA MET A 3 -12.37 32.93 22.13
C MET A 3 -13.37 31.92 21.57
N LEU A 4 -14.66 32.15 21.76
CA LEU A 4 -15.69 31.26 21.25
C LEU A 4 -15.74 31.29 19.72
N ASP A 5 -15.69 32.50 19.14
CA ASP A 5 -15.72 32.68 17.71
C ASP A 5 -14.49 32.04 17.04
N THR A 6 -13.31 32.21 17.62
CA THR A 6 -12.07 31.59 17.13
C THR A 6 -12.17 30.09 17.20
N THR A 7 -12.74 29.52 18.28
CA THR A 7 -12.91 28.09 18.43
C THR A 7 -13.84 27.52 17.36
N LEU A 8 -14.94 28.22 17.07
CA LEU A 8 -15.88 27.82 16.02
C LEU A 8 -15.23 27.87 14.63
N GLU A 9 -14.48 28.93 14.34
CA GLU A 9 -13.76 29.05 13.08
C GLU A 9 -12.73 27.92 12.92
N ASN A 10 -11.97 27.63 13.97
CA ASN A 10 -10.98 26.54 13.93
C ASN A 10 -11.66 25.17 13.73
N ALA A 11 -12.77 24.91 14.39
CA ALA A 11 -13.51 23.67 14.26
C ALA A 11 -14.04 23.51 12.84
N THR A 12 -14.59 24.57 12.25
CA THR A 12 -15.08 24.58 10.88
C THR A 12 -13.93 24.34 9.88
N GLY A 13 -12.81 25.03 10.05
CA GLY A 13 -11.63 24.86 9.20
C GLY A 13 -11.06 23.44 9.28
N THR A 14 -11.03 22.86 10.48
CA THR A 14 -10.58 21.48 10.67
C THR A 14 -11.50 20.49 9.95
N LEU A 15 -12.82 20.69 10.07
CA LEU A 15 -13.80 19.84 9.39
C LEU A 15 -13.65 19.93 7.88
N GLU A 16 -13.51 21.14 7.33
CA GLU A 16 -13.28 21.34 5.91
C GLU A 16 -12.00 20.63 5.43
N ASN A 17 -10.93 20.72 6.22
CA ASN A 17 -9.68 20.03 5.90
C ASN A 17 -9.86 18.51 5.89
N ILE A 18 -10.59 17.97 6.86
CA ILE A 18 -10.86 16.52 6.92
C ILE A 18 -11.67 16.09 5.70
N LEU A 19 -12.72 16.83 5.35
CA LEU A 19 -13.55 16.54 4.18
C LEU A 19 -12.74 16.60 2.88
N ARG A 20 -11.86 17.59 2.78
CA ARG A 20 -10.95 17.72 1.62
C ARG A 20 -10.00 16.52 1.53
N GLN A 21 -9.40 16.12 2.63
CA GLN A 21 -8.51 14.97 2.68
C GLN A 21 -9.24 13.69 2.27
N ILE A 22 -10.46 13.48 2.76
CA ILE A 22 -11.27 12.32 2.39
C ILE A 22 -11.55 12.34 0.88
N SER A 23 -11.92 13.48 0.33
CA SER A 23 -12.18 13.64 -1.10
C SER A 23 -10.94 13.38 -1.93
N GLU A 24 -9.79 13.95 -1.53
CA GLU A 24 -8.51 13.73 -2.22
C GLU A 24 -8.10 12.27 -2.18
N GLN A 25 -8.22 11.60 -1.02
CA GLN A 25 -7.92 10.18 -0.90
C GLN A 25 -8.81 9.34 -1.79
N SER A 26 -10.11 9.64 -1.83
CA SER A 26 -11.03 8.93 -2.71
C SER A 26 -10.67 9.09 -4.19
N SER A 27 -10.28 10.30 -4.61
CA SER A 27 -9.91 10.58 -5.99
C SER A 27 -8.57 9.94 -6.39
N ARG A 28 -7.71 9.62 -5.42
CA ARG A 28 -6.39 9.02 -5.66
C ARG A 28 -6.39 7.50 -5.52
N LYS A 29 -7.52 6.90 -5.14
CA LYS A 29 -7.62 5.44 -5.07
C LYS A 29 -7.49 4.83 -6.45
N ALA A 30 -6.66 3.82 -6.56
CA ALA A 30 -6.49 3.05 -7.77
C ALA A 30 -6.31 1.57 -7.43
N ASP A 31 -6.73 0.72 -8.35
CA ASP A 31 -6.55 -0.72 -8.22
C ASP A 31 -5.78 -1.22 -9.44
N TYR A 32 -4.72 -1.97 -9.19
CA TYR A 32 -3.87 -2.54 -10.24
C TYR A 32 -3.89 -4.06 -10.14
N ILE A 33 -4.18 -4.73 -11.24
CA ILE A 33 -4.02 -6.17 -11.33
C ILE A 33 -2.58 -6.43 -11.76
N ALA A 34 -1.82 -7.12 -10.93
CA ALA A 34 -0.42 -7.39 -11.20
C ALA A 34 -0.10 -8.87 -10.98
N PRO A 35 0.51 -9.54 -11.98
CA PRO A 35 1.13 -10.83 -11.74
C PRO A 35 2.29 -10.66 -10.76
N THR A 36 2.42 -11.58 -9.80
CA THR A 36 3.46 -11.45 -8.78
C THR A 36 4.88 -11.59 -9.33
N ASP A 37 5.04 -12.20 -10.50
CA ASP A 37 6.33 -12.28 -11.18
C ASP A 37 6.76 -10.96 -11.84
N GLN A 38 5.88 -9.96 -11.86
CA GLN A 38 6.16 -8.63 -12.42
C GLN A 38 6.31 -7.56 -11.35
N ILE A 39 6.24 -7.93 -10.08
CA ILE A 39 6.47 -7.01 -8.98
C ILE A 39 7.73 -7.42 -8.23
N GLN A 40 8.37 -6.44 -7.62
CA GLN A 40 9.58 -6.62 -6.83
C GLN A 40 9.42 -5.94 -5.49
N VAL A 41 9.96 -6.54 -4.45
CA VAL A 41 9.90 -6.03 -3.09
C VAL A 41 11.27 -5.49 -2.69
N VAL A 42 11.31 -4.30 -2.15
CA VAL A 42 12.53 -3.66 -1.64
C VAL A 42 12.20 -3.02 -0.29
N THR A 43 12.90 -3.44 0.75
CA THR A 43 12.74 -2.89 2.10
C THR A 43 13.85 -1.90 2.40
N ARG A 44 13.47 -0.70 2.86
CA ARG A 44 14.42 0.34 3.28
C ARG A 44 13.89 1.00 4.55
N ASP A 45 14.73 1.12 5.54
CA ASP A 45 14.43 1.80 6.79
C ASP A 45 13.14 1.29 7.45
N GLY A 46 12.95 -0.03 7.45
CA GLY A 46 11.78 -0.66 8.03
C GLY A 46 10.51 -0.55 7.20
N ASN A 47 10.59 0.00 5.99
CA ASN A 47 9.45 0.13 5.08
C ASN A 47 9.64 -0.76 3.86
N THR A 48 8.70 -1.67 3.65
CA THR A 48 8.71 -2.53 2.46
C THR A 48 7.96 -1.81 1.33
N ASN A 49 8.64 -1.67 0.20
CA ASN A 49 8.11 -1.04 -1.01
C ASN A 49 7.83 -2.10 -2.05
N ILE A 50 6.74 -1.94 -2.79
CA ILE A 50 6.44 -2.74 -3.96
C ILE A 50 6.77 -1.91 -5.19
N VAL A 51 7.61 -2.48 -6.05
CA VAL A 51 8.02 -1.86 -7.32
C VAL A 51 7.34 -2.63 -8.44
N MET A 52 6.53 -1.95 -9.23
CA MET A 52 5.95 -2.48 -10.46
C MET A 52 6.81 -2.03 -11.62
N GLU A 53 7.32 -3.00 -12.39
CA GLU A 53 8.18 -2.70 -13.52
C GLU A 53 7.43 -1.96 -14.63
N ALA A 54 8.15 -1.15 -15.38
CA ALA A 54 7.61 -0.47 -16.56
C ALA A 54 7.08 -1.50 -17.57
N ASN A 55 5.86 -1.27 -18.04
CA ASN A 55 5.22 -2.15 -19.02
C ASN A 55 4.51 -1.28 -20.06
N LYS A 56 4.75 -1.58 -21.34
CA LYS A 56 4.05 -0.99 -22.51
C LYS A 56 3.65 0.49 -22.36
N GLY A 57 4.63 1.35 -22.14
CA GLY A 57 4.40 2.79 -22.02
C GLY A 57 4.03 3.28 -20.63
N MET A 58 3.91 2.39 -19.66
CA MET A 58 3.73 2.78 -18.26
C MET A 58 5.08 2.89 -17.57
N PRO A 59 5.35 3.97 -16.82
CA PRO A 59 6.61 4.09 -16.08
C PRO A 59 6.69 3.10 -14.92
N THR A 60 7.90 2.83 -14.47
CA THR A 60 8.11 2.08 -13.24
C THR A 60 7.47 2.84 -12.08
N GLN A 61 6.66 2.14 -11.29
CA GLN A 61 5.97 2.71 -10.13
C GLN A 61 6.45 2.05 -8.86
N GLN A 62 6.59 2.85 -7.81
CA GLN A 62 7.01 2.37 -6.50
C GLN A 62 6.01 2.84 -5.46
N PHE A 63 5.54 1.90 -4.62
CA PHE A 63 4.58 2.17 -3.56
C PHE A 63 5.09 1.64 -2.25
N VAL A 64 4.96 2.42 -1.17
CA VAL A 64 5.19 1.93 0.19
C VAL A 64 4.00 1.08 0.61
N THR A 65 4.23 -0.01 1.33
CA THR A 65 3.14 -0.80 1.91
C THR A 65 2.77 -0.26 3.28
N ASN A 66 1.47 -0.21 3.60
CA ASN A 66 1.04 -0.03 4.98
C ASN A 66 1.05 -1.39 5.71
N GLU A 67 0.71 -1.41 6.98
CA GLU A 67 0.77 -2.64 7.77
C GLU A 67 -0.21 -3.70 7.26
N VAL A 68 -1.39 -3.31 6.80
CA VAL A 68 -2.37 -4.25 6.24
C VAL A 68 -1.79 -4.92 4.98
N ALA A 69 -1.26 -4.12 4.06
CA ALA A 69 -0.68 -4.64 2.82
C ALA A 69 0.55 -5.51 3.10
N PHE A 70 1.39 -5.09 4.04
CA PHE A 70 2.56 -5.88 4.43
C PHE A 70 2.15 -7.25 4.99
N ASN A 71 1.15 -7.28 5.89
CA ASN A 71 0.65 -8.53 6.46
C ASN A 71 0.09 -9.46 5.37
N GLN A 72 -0.61 -8.89 4.39
CA GLN A 72 -1.16 -9.64 3.27
C GLN A 72 -0.06 -10.17 2.35
N LEU A 73 0.99 -9.38 2.13
CA LEU A 73 2.15 -9.82 1.37
C LEU A 73 2.83 -11.02 2.05
N ALA A 74 3.06 -10.94 3.34
CA ALA A 74 3.66 -12.03 4.11
C ALA A 74 2.78 -13.28 4.05
N ALA A 75 1.48 -13.14 4.24
CA ALA A 75 0.53 -14.26 4.17
C ALA A 75 0.51 -14.88 2.78
N ASN A 76 0.60 -14.07 1.73
CA ASN A 76 0.65 -14.57 0.35
C ASN A 76 1.89 -15.42 0.10
N CYS A 77 2.97 -15.17 0.80
CA CYS A 77 4.22 -15.94 0.72
C CYS A 77 4.28 -17.07 1.75
N ASP A 78 3.18 -17.33 2.46
CA ASP A 78 3.10 -18.32 3.55
C ASP A 78 4.12 -18.06 4.66
N LEU A 79 4.43 -16.79 4.90
CA LEU A 79 5.33 -16.38 5.97
C LEU A 79 4.53 -15.96 7.20
N ASP A 80 5.02 -16.35 8.37
CA ASP A 80 4.47 -15.87 9.63
C ASP A 80 4.64 -14.34 9.72
N VAL A 81 3.54 -13.62 9.96
CA VAL A 81 3.54 -12.16 9.96
C VAL A 81 4.49 -11.59 11.01
N ARG A 82 4.53 -12.17 12.20
CA ARG A 82 5.42 -11.72 13.27
C ARG A 82 6.88 -11.86 12.87
N THR A 83 7.24 -13.00 12.29
CA THR A 83 8.59 -13.27 11.78
C THR A 83 8.93 -12.30 10.64
N ALA A 84 8.00 -12.12 9.70
CA ALA A 84 8.19 -11.21 8.58
C ALA A 84 8.47 -9.78 9.05
N ARG A 85 7.72 -9.28 10.03
CA ARG A 85 7.95 -7.95 10.61
C ARG A 85 9.31 -7.84 11.26
N ARG A 86 9.73 -8.87 11.97
CA ARG A 86 11.05 -8.89 12.61
C ARG A 86 12.16 -8.80 11.58
N LEU A 87 12.05 -9.54 10.48
CA LEU A 87 13.04 -9.51 9.41
C LEU A 87 13.04 -8.16 8.70
N ARG A 88 11.86 -7.59 8.44
CA ARG A 88 11.72 -6.28 7.81
C ARG A 88 12.38 -5.18 8.66
N ASP A 89 12.15 -5.21 9.95
CA ASP A 89 12.55 -4.12 10.85
C ASP A 89 14.03 -4.16 11.24
N ASN A 90 14.74 -5.22 10.88
CA ASN A 90 16.16 -5.37 11.20
C ASN A 90 17.00 -5.24 9.93
N GLU A 91 17.86 -4.23 9.88
CA GLU A 91 18.73 -3.99 8.72
C GLU A 91 19.59 -5.19 8.34
N ASN A 92 19.97 -6.01 9.32
CA ASN A 92 20.78 -7.20 9.07
C ASN A 92 20.02 -8.29 8.33
N TYR A 93 18.69 -8.26 8.35
CA TYR A 93 17.85 -9.31 7.76
C TYR A 93 16.94 -8.83 6.64
N SER A 94 16.75 -7.53 6.49
CA SER A 94 15.79 -7.00 5.51
C SER A 94 16.12 -7.39 4.08
N ARG A 95 17.40 -7.48 3.75
CA ARG A 95 17.85 -7.87 2.41
C ARG A 95 17.52 -9.34 2.12
N GLU A 96 17.77 -10.22 3.08
CA GLU A 96 17.42 -11.62 2.96
C GLU A 96 15.91 -11.82 2.87
N PHE A 97 15.17 -11.02 3.64
CA PHE A 97 13.70 -11.01 3.55
C PHE A 97 13.25 -10.65 2.14
N ASP A 98 13.78 -9.57 1.57
CA ASP A 98 13.42 -9.14 0.22
C ASP A 98 13.76 -10.22 -0.80
N ASN A 99 14.94 -10.82 -0.70
CA ASN A 99 15.37 -11.88 -1.63
C ASN A 99 14.45 -13.09 -1.56
N LEU A 100 14.06 -13.50 -0.36
CA LEU A 100 13.15 -14.63 -0.17
C LEU A 100 11.76 -14.33 -0.75
N VAL A 101 11.20 -13.17 -0.42
CA VAL A 101 9.87 -12.78 -0.91
C VAL A 101 9.88 -12.68 -2.43
N ASN A 102 10.88 -12.03 -3.02
CA ASN A 102 10.99 -11.89 -4.46
C ASN A 102 11.10 -13.25 -5.15
N LYS A 103 11.84 -14.17 -4.56
CA LYS A 103 11.96 -15.53 -5.09
C LYS A 103 10.62 -16.27 -5.08
N ILE A 104 9.87 -16.15 -3.99
CA ILE A 104 8.54 -16.78 -3.89
C ILE A 104 7.59 -16.17 -4.91
N LEU A 105 7.57 -14.84 -5.04
CA LEU A 105 6.70 -14.15 -5.97
C LEU A 105 6.93 -14.56 -7.42
N VAL A 106 8.18 -14.82 -7.79
CA VAL A 106 8.55 -15.26 -9.16
C VAL A 106 8.26 -16.74 -9.37
N ASN A 107 8.57 -17.59 -8.39
CA ASN A 107 8.44 -19.03 -8.53
C ASN A 107 7.01 -19.53 -8.36
N GLU A 108 6.19 -18.80 -7.66
CA GLU A 108 4.78 -19.14 -7.41
C GLU A 108 3.89 -17.98 -7.88
N PRO A 109 3.85 -17.70 -9.20
CA PRO A 109 3.16 -16.51 -9.70
C PRO A 109 1.65 -16.62 -9.50
N LYS A 110 1.07 -15.51 -9.05
CA LYS A 110 -0.37 -15.35 -8.87
C LYS A 110 -0.75 -13.96 -9.35
N ASN A 111 -1.98 -13.80 -9.82
CA ASN A 111 -2.53 -12.47 -10.09
C ASN A 111 -3.09 -11.90 -8.80
N LYS A 112 -2.63 -10.72 -8.43
CA LYS A 112 -3.10 -10.01 -7.24
C LYS A 112 -3.61 -8.63 -7.62
N MET A 113 -4.58 -8.15 -6.86
CA MET A 113 -5.02 -6.77 -6.96
C MET A 113 -4.30 -5.95 -5.91
N LEU A 114 -3.56 -4.95 -6.36
CA LEU A 114 -2.92 -3.96 -5.49
C LEU A 114 -3.85 -2.78 -5.37
N ARG A 115 -4.39 -2.56 -4.18
CA ARG A 115 -5.24 -1.41 -3.91
C ARG A 115 -4.37 -0.30 -3.37
N THR A 116 -4.33 0.82 -4.07
CA THR A 116 -3.35 1.87 -3.82
C THR A 116 -4.00 3.23 -3.57
N PHE A 117 -3.22 4.12 -2.97
CA PHE A 117 -3.40 5.56 -3.09
C PHE A 117 -2.27 6.08 -3.96
N ASP A 118 -2.61 6.66 -5.10
CA ASP A 118 -1.65 7.31 -5.98
C ASP A 118 -1.46 8.77 -5.55
N GLY A 119 -0.37 9.37 -5.98
CA GLY A 119 -0.08 10.77 -5.70
C GLY A 119 1.39 10.98 -5.34
N GLU A 120 1.66 12.03 -4.56
CA GLU A 120 3.02 12.40 -4.18
C GLU A 120 3.70 11.32 -3.31
N PHE A 121 2.91 10.66 -2.45
CA PHE A 121 3.39 9.57 -1.61
C PHE A 121 2.58 8.31 -1.91
N PRO A 122 2.94 7.58 -2.98
CA PRO A 122 2.17 6.40 -3.37
C PRO A 122 2.23 5.30 -2.30
N LEU A 123 1.09 4.70 -2.01
CA LEU A 123 0.92 3.73 -0.94
C LEU A 123 0.09 2.55 -1.42
N VAL A 124 0.55 1.32 -1.15
CA VAL A 124 -0.29 0.13 -1.26
C VAL A 124 -1.03 -0.05 0.06
N ARG A 125 -2.36 0.06 0.02
CA ARG A 125 -3.22 -0.08 1.19
C ARG A 125 -3.75 -1.49 1.40
N ALA A 126 -3.75 -2.32 0.35
CA ALA A 126 -4.15 -3.72 0.45
C ALA A 126 -3.64 -4.51 -0.76
N ILE A 127 -3.35 -5.78 -0.52
CA ILE A 127 -3.01 -6.76 -1.56
C ILE A 127 -4.00 -7.91 -1.41
N VAL A 128 -4.86 -8.08 -2.40
CA VAL A 128 -5.95 -9.06 -2.34
C VAL A 128 -6.00 -9.89 -3.61
N SER A 129 -6.83 -10.93 -3.60
CA SER A 129 -7.05 -11.73 -4.80
C SER A 129 -7.60 -10.87 -5.93
N ASP A 130 -7.22 -11.18 -7.17
CA ASP A 130 -7.76 -10.50 -8.35
C ASP A 130 -9.27 -10.69 -8.51
N LYS A 131 -9.85 -11.64 -7.79
CA LYS A 131 -11.30 -11.87 -7.76
C LYS A 131 -12.00 -11.08 -6.66
N PHE A 132 -11.25 -10.31 -5.87
CA PHE A 132 -11.83 -9.50 -4.80
C PHE A 132 -12.70 -8.40 -5.39
N LYS A 133 -13.96 -8.34 -4.90
CA LYS A 133 -14.88 -7.26 -5.27
C LYS A 133 -14.95 -6.27 -4.14
N THR A 134 -14.61 -5.03 -4.43
CA THR A 134 -14.58 -3.99 -3.41
C THR A 134 -15.97 -3.41 -3.22
N PHE A 135 -16.35 -3.18 -1.97
CA PHE A 135 -17.59 -2.45 -1.67
C PHE A 135 -17.47 -0.96 -2.03
N ASP A 136 -16.28 -0.48 -2.32
CA ASP A 136 -16.05 0.88 -2.79
C ASP A 136 -16.77 1.16 -4.12
N ASN A 137 -17.06 0.12 -4.89
CA ASN A 137 -17.78 0.21 -6.16
C ASN A 137 -19.29 0.03 -6.02
N VAL A 138 -19.77 -0.24 -4.81
CA VAL A 138 -21.18 -0.32 -4.54
C VAL A 138 -21.74 1.09 -4.47
N VAL A 139 -22.82 1.35 -5.20
CA VAL A 139 -23.49 2.64 -5.15
C VAL A 139 -24.21 2.74 -3.83
N TYR A 140 -23.81 3.69 -3.06
CA TYR A 140 -24.39 3.98 -1.75
C TYR A 140 -25.44 5.06 -1.87
#